data_b101c8b564d5301a97fc96d684bcf73f
#
_entry.id   b101c8b564d5301a97fc96d684bcf73f
#
_cell.length_a   1.000
_cell.length_b   1.000
_cell.length_c   1.000
_cell.angle_alpha   90.00
_cell.angle_beta   90.00
_cell.angle_gamma   90.00
#
_symmetry.space_group_name_H-M   'P 1'
#
loop_
_entity.id
_entity.type
_entity.pdbx_description
1 polymer ?
#
loop_
_entity_poly.entity_id
_entity_poly.type
_entity_poly.pdbx_seq_one_letter_code
_entity_poly.pdbx_strand_id
1 'polypeptide(L)'
;DMFGLNEISEEKVNKNTEIQEWEDDLFLKKEKEALGLYLSGHPFNAFKEDALYFTDGDLKTIHSFEPPNLRASEKKYHQPLKDIIVSGLIADIKRRGNRISVILDDNTTRMEAVFFSEVFQLHKELLKKDQIVVIEGKLRFDDFSSSWQVNVDNVTNIEDMIVQRAKILIIELKNAQEDKSVLSKIKQTLKSSDKGQCLVAINYSSASASGRVDLGDEW
;
A
#
# COMPACT_ATOMS: atom_id res chain seq x y z
N ASP A 1 -63.46 -24.69 28.15
CA ASP A 1 -62.25 -23.91 28.22
C ASP A 1 -61.52 -23.92 26.91
N MET A 2 -61.71 -22.86 26.21
CA MET A 2 -61.29 -22.65 24.84
C MET A 2 -60.18 -21.58 24.86
N PHE A 3 -58.95 -22.00 25.14
CA PHE A 3 -57.68 -21.31 24.83
C PHE A 3 -56.52 -22.12 25.44
N GLY A 4 -56.13 -23.18 24.71
CA GLY A 4 -54.85 -23.84 24.98
C GLY A 4 -53.72 -22.97 24.52
N LEU A 5 -53.07 -22.28 25.44
CA LEU A 5 -51.80 -21.61 25.20
C LEU A 5 -50.70 -22.68 25.10
N ASN A 6 -50.30 -22.99 23.87
CA ASN A 6 -49.05 -23.69 23.62
C ASN A 6 -47.91 -22.76 24.08
N GLU A 7 -47.22 -23.11 25.13
CA GLU A 7 -45.92 -22.56 25.49
C GLU A 7 -44.96 -22.91 24.38
N ILE A 8 -44.67 -21.94 23.52
CA ILE A 8 -43.52 -22.01 22.62
C ILE A 8 -42.29 -21.86 23.51
N SER A 9 -41.62 -23.00 23.75
CA SER A 9 -40.31 -23.00 24.37
C SER A 9 -39.38 -22.16 23.49
N GLU A 10 -39.00 -20.97 23.96
CA GLU A 10 -37.89 -20.22 23.39
C GLU A 10 -36.60 -21.04 23.55
N GLU A 11 -36.23 -21.78 22.52
CA GLU A 11 -34.86 -22.26 22.38
C GLU A 11 -33.94 -21.04 22.34
N LYS A 12 -33.26 -20.79 23.47
CA LYS A 12 -32.16 -19.84 23.57
C LYS A 12 -31.06 -20.30 22.62
N VAL A 13 -31.09 -19.76 21.41
CA VAL A 13 -29.94 -19.83 20.51
C VAL A 13 -28.90 -18.85 21.03
N ASN A 14 -28.23 -19.23 22.10
CA ASN A 14 -27.02 -18.58 22.60
C ASN A 14 -25.83 -19.48 22.21
N LYS A 15 -25.54 -19.56 20.95
CA LYS A 15 -24.21 -19.88 20.48
C LYS A 15 -23.52 -18.56 20.15
N ASN A 16 -22.84 -17.96 21.11
CA ASN A 16 -21.71 -17.08 20.84
C ASN A 16 -20.67 -17.97 20.13
N THR A 17 -20.83 -18.12 18.83
CA THR A 17 -19.76 -18.55 17.98
C THR A 17 -18.80 -17.36 18.00
N GLU A 18 -17.64 -17.49 18.60
CA GLU A 18 -16.54 -16.57 18.40
C GLU A 18 -16.24 -16.58 16.90
N ILE A 19 -16.81 -15.62 16.19
CA ILE A 19 -16.52 -15.40 14.79
C ILE A 19 -15.17 -14.71 14.77
N GLN A 20 -14.16 -15.40 14.27
CA GLN A 20 -12.85 -14.81 14.05
C GLN A 20 -13.02 -13.63 13.08
N GLU A 21 -12.65 -12.44 13.53
CA GLU A 21 -12.65 -11.25 12.67
C GLU A 21 -11.72 -11.46 11.48
N TRP A 22 -12.10 -10.92 10.35
CA TRP A 22 -11.26 -10.97 9.17
C TRP A 22 -10.03 -10.09 9.35
N GLU A 23 -8.93 -10.48 8.75
CA GLU A 23 -7.77 -9.60 8.59
C GLU A 23 -8.16 -8.36 7.79
N ASP A 24 -7.55 -7.22 8.10
CA ASP A 24 -7.91 -5.91 7.55
C ASP A 24 -7.99 -5.90 6.02
N ASP A 25 -7.04 -6.54 5.33
CA ASP A 25 -7.01 -6.62 3.87
C ASP A 25 -8.21 -7.39 3.31
N LEU A 26 -8.55 -8.51 3.93
CA LEU A 26 -9.71 -9.31 3.52
C LEU A 26 -11.01 -8.55 3.81
N PHE A 27 -11.06 -7.87 4.95
CA PHE A 27 -12.22 -7.06 5.34
C PHE A 27 -12.46 -5.93 4.32
N LEU A 28 -11.45 -5.12 4.00
CA LEU A 28 -11.54 -4.05 3.01
C LEU A 28 -11.93 -4.57 1.62
N LYS A 29 -11.38 -5.71 1.23
CA LYS A 29 -11.75 -6.34 -0.04
C LYS A 29 -13.22 -6.76 -0.08
N LYS A 30 -13.73 -7.36 1.00
CA LYS A 30 -15.13 -7.77 1.12
C LYS A 30 -16.08 -6.59 1.23
N GLU A 31 -15.67 -5.54 1.94
CA GLU A 31 -16.40 -4.28 2.01
C GLU A 31 -16.59 -3.69 0.61
N LYS A 32 -15.52 -3.62 -0.18
CA LYS A 32 -15.58 -3.13 -1.55
C LYS A 32 -16.40 -4.02 -2.48
N GLU A 33 -16.28 -5.35 -2.36
CA GLU A 33 -17.12 -6.28 -3.12
C GLU A 33 -18.63 -6.04 -2.84
N ALA A 34 -18.99 -5.76 -1.59
CA ALA A 34 -20.36 -5.56 -1.18
C ALA A 34 -20.90 -4.15 -1.46
N LEU A 35 -20.10 -3.10 -1.22
CA LEU A 35 -20.51 -1.70 -1.24
C LEU A 35 -20.02 -0.94 -2.48
N GLY A 36 -19.05 -1.47 -3.21
CA GLY A 36 -18.43 -0.82 -4.36
C GLY A 36 -17.37 0.23 -4.00
N LEU A 37 -17.10 0.44 -2.70
CA LEU A 37 -16.13 1.42 -2.20
C LEU A 37 -15.50 0.94 -0.89
N TYR A 38 -14.38 1.54 -0.51
CA TYR A 38 -13.74 1.37 0.78
C TYR A 38 -14.31 2.39 1.76
N LEU A 39 -14.88 1.94 2.88
CA LEU A 39 -15.52 2.78 3.89
C LEU A 39 -14.73 2.81 5.19
N SER A 40 -14.28 1.64 5.65
CA SER A 40 -13.62 1.47 6.95
C SER A 40 -12.14 1.83 6.93
N GLY A 41 -11.53 1.89 5.75
CA GLY A 41 -10.11 2.19 5.59
C GLY A 41 -9.71 2.34 4.13
N HIS A 42 -8.43 2.58 3.89
CA HIS A 42 -7.86 2.62 2.54
C HIS A 42 -6.74 1.60 2.43
N PRO A 43 -6.72 0.72 1.40
CA PRO A 43 -5.73 -0.35 1.30
C PRO A 43 -4.27 0.14 1.30
N PHE A 44 -4.03 1.32 0.77
CA PHE A 44 -2.70 1.93 0.76
C PHE A 44 -2.15 2.22 2.17
N ASN A 45 -3.02 2.34 3.18
CA ASN A 45 -2.57 2.66 4.55
C ASN A 45 -1.60 1.62 5.13
N ALA A 46 -1.74 0.35 4.73
CA ALA A 46 -0.82 -0.72 5.15
C ALA A 46 0.62 -0.49 4.68
N PHE A 47 0.80 0.23 3.58
CA PHE A 47 2.10 0.48 2.95
C PHE A 47 2.61 1.91 3.11
N LYS A 48 1.81 2.79 3.72
CA LYS A 48 2.07 4.23 3.76
C LYS A 48 3.42 4.58 4.40
N GLU A 49 3.74 3.95 5.51
CA GLU A 49 5.00 4.20 6.21
C GLU A 49 6.20 3.70 5.40
N ASP A 50 6.09 2.50 4.85
CA ASP A 50 7.16 1.91 4.03
C ASP A 50 7.38 2.71 2.74
N ALA A 51 6.31 3.18 2.11
CA ALA A 51 6.38 3.98 0.90
C ALA A 51 7.21 5.26 1.07
N LEU A 52 7.18 5.91 2.22
CA LEU A 52 7.94 7.13 2.49
C LEU A 52 9.47 6.94 2.42
N TYR A 53 9.97 5.71 2.55
CA TYR A 53 11.41 5.43 2.46
C TYR A 53 11.95 5.44 1.03
N PHE A 54 11.09 5.33 0.03
CA PHE A 54 11.51 5.25 -1.37
C PHE A 54 10.75 6.17 -2.33
N THR A 55 9.73 6.88 -1.86
CA THR A 55 9.02 7.91 -2.63
C THR A 55 9.49 9.32 -2.28
N ASP A 56 9.21 10.27 -3.16
CA ASP A 56 9.50 11.70 -2.94
C ASP A 56 8.47 12.40 -2.02
N GLY A 57 7.59 11.64 -1.40
CA GLY A 57 6.54 12.09 -0.48
C GLY A 57 5.17 11.58 -0.86
N ASP A 58 4.16 11.94 -0.07
CA ASP A 58 2.77 11.66 -0.41
C ASP A 58 2.27 12.54 -1.57
N LEU A 59 1.21 12.12 -2.23
CA LEU A 59 0.68 12.82 -3.41
C LEU A 59 0.23 14.25 -3.08
N LYS A 60 -0.26 14.49 -1.87
CA LYS A 60 -0.66 15.83 -1.43
C LYS A 60 0.54 16.77 -1.32
N THR A 61 1.65 16.28 -0.79
CA THR A 61 2.90 17.04 -0.71
C THR A 61 3.40 17.40 -2.11
N ILE A 62 3.35 16.47 -3.06
CA ILE A 62 3.77 16.72 -4.45
C ILE A 62 2.84 17.73 -5.12
N HIS A 63 1.54 17.67 -4.88
CA HIS A 63 0.59 18.67 -5.38
C HIS A 63 0.82 20.07 -4.81
N SER A 64 1.46 20.20 -3.65
CA SER A 64 1.79 21.49 -3.04
C SER A 64 3.04 22.17 -3.63
N PHE A 65 3.76 21.50 -4.54
CA PHE A 65 4.91 22.11 -5.21
C PHE A 65 4.47 23.34 -6.02
N GLU A 66 5.30 24.37 -5.99
CA GLU A 66 5.03 25.56 -6.81
C GLU A 66 5.09 25.23 -8.30
N PRO A 67 4.06 25.58 -9.07
CA PRO A 67 4.09 25.43 -10.52
C PRO A 67 5.26 26.21 -11.14
N PRO A 68 5.90 25.68 -12.19
CA PRO A 68 7.01 26.36 -12.83
C PRO A 68 6.54 27.69 -13.42
N ASN A 69 7.17 28.80 -13.00
CA ASN A 69 6.87 30.15 -13.50
C ASN A 69 7.56 30.37 -14.86
N LEU A 70 7.00 29.77 -15.90
CA LEU A 70 7.52 29.85 -17.27
C LEU A 70 6.76 30.90 -18.07
N ARG A 71 7.48 31.68 -18.89
CA ARG A 71 6.86 32.56 -19.87
C ARG A 71 6.05 31.73 -20.88
N ALA A 72 4.99 32.30 -21.45
CA ALA A 72 4.10 31.58 -22.36
C ALA A 72 4.82 30.92 -23.57
N SER A 73 5.94 31.51 -24.03
CA SER A 73 6.79 30.95 -25.07
C SER A 73 7.66 29.76 -24.64
N GLU A 74 7.98 29.67 -23.34
CA GLU A 74 8.85 28.65 -22.76
C GLU A 74 8.03 27.45 -22.25
N LYS A 75 6.76 27.66 -21.89
CA LYS A 75 5.86 26.64 -21.34
C LYS A 75 5.70 25.42 -22.25
N LYS A 76 5.84 25.58 -23.56
CA LYS A 76 5.61 24.52 -24.53
C LYS A 76 6.78 23.56 -24.70
N TYR A 77 8.01 24.00 -24.42
CA TYR A 77 9.23 23.24 -24.78
C TYR A 77 10.24 23.04 -23.64
N HIS A 78 10.12 23.76 -22.51
CA HIS A 78 11.18 23.82 -21.49
C HIS A 78 10.65 23.69 -20.04
N GLN A 79 9.59 22.93 -19.79
CA GLN A 79 9.29 22.60 -18.40
C GLN A 79 10.44 21.73 -17.87
N PRO A 80 11.10 22.14 -16.78
CA PRO A 80 12.09 21.28 -16.14
C PRO A 80 11.37 20.03 -15.62
N LEU A 81 11.72 18.89 -16.21
CA LEU A 81 11.20 17.61 -15.78
C LEU A 81 12.03 17.15 -14.59
N LYS A 82 11.40 17.01 -13.43
CA LYS A 82 12.02 16.45 -12.23
C LYS A 82 11.72 14.96 -12.19
N ASP A 83 12.74 14.15 -12.03
CA ASP A 83 12.55 12.72 -11.73
C ASP A 83 11.80 12.59 -10.41
N ILE A 84 10.83 11.70 -10.37
CA ILE A 84 9.97 11.51 -9.20
C ILE A 84 9.57 10.05 -9.05
N ILE A 85 9.46 9.62 -7.80
CA ILE A 85 8.93 8.33 -7.42
C ILE A 85 7.69 8.57 -6.57
N VAL A 86 6.56 8.03 -7.02
CA VAL A 86 5.27 8.11 -6.31
C VAL A 86 4.66 6.74 -6.15
N SER A 87 3.79 6.58 -5.18
CA SER A 87 3.06 5.33 -4.96
C SER A 87 1.59 5.59 -4.66
N GLY A 88 0.75 4.61 -4.92
CA GLY A 88 -0.67 4.69 -4.63
C GLY A 88 -1.45 3.50 -5.17
N LEU A 89 -2.70 3.43 -4.75
CA LEU A 89 -3.70 2.52 -5.27
C LEU A 89 -4.16 2.99 -6.65
N ILE A 90 -4.30 2.10 -7.61
CA ILE A 90 -4.92 2.41 -8.90
C ILE A 90 -6.43 2.53 -8.73
N ALA A 91 -6.91 3.76 -8.64
CA ALA A 91 -8.33 4.05 -8.48
C ALA A 91 -9.10 3.93 -9.82
N ASP A 92 -8.50 4.38 -10.93
CA ASP A 92 -9.12 4.31 -12.26
C ASP A 92 -8.10 4.29 -13.38
N ILE A 93 -8.49 3.77 -14.55
CA ILE A 93 -7.68 3.74 -15.78
C ILE A 93 -8.52 4.30 -16.92
N LYS A 94 -8.05 5.39 -17.52
CA LYS A 94 -8.73 6.09 -18.60
C LYS A 94 -7.90 6.02 -19.88
N ARG A 95 -8.56 5.74 -20.99
CA ARG A 95 -7.93 5.76 -22.33
C ARG A 95 -8.55 6.84 -23.20
N ARG A 96 -7.70 7.68 -23.77
CA ARG A 96 -8.09 8.71 -24.73
C ARG A 96 -7.12 8.70 -25.90
N GLY A 97 -7.49 8.00 -26.99
CA GLY A 97 -6.59 7.76 -28.10
C GLY A 97 -5.33 6.99 -27.67
N ASN A 98 -4.16 7.55 -27.96
CA ASN A 98 -2.87 6.96 -27.59
C ASN A 98 -2.44 7.31 -26.16
N ARG A 99 -3.16 8.17 -25.45
CA ARG A 99 -2.89 8.54 -24.06
C ARG A 99 -3.64 7.60 -23.14
N ILE A 100 -2.92 7.00 -22.23
CA ILE A 100 -3.49 6.19 -21.16
C ILE A 100 -3.15 6.88 -19.85
N SER A 101 -4.17 7.15 -19.04
CA SER A 101 -4.03 7.79 -17.75
C SER A 101 -4.47 6.83 -16.67
N VAL A 102 -3.62 6.64 -15.68
CA VAL A 102 -3.91 5.90 -14.45
C VAL A 102 -4.08 6.91 -13.33
N ILE A 103 -5.15 6.80 -12.59
CA ILE A 103 -5.41 7.65 -11.43
C ILE A 103 -4.91 6.91 -10.19
N LEU A 104 -3.88 7.46 -9.56
CA LEU A 104 -3.36 6.99 -8.28
C LEU A 104 -4.10 7.66 -7.14
N ASP A 105 -4.28 6.93 -6.05
CA ASP A 105 -4.87 7.39 -4.79
C ASP A 105 -4.03 6.84 -3.62
N ASP A 106 -3.47 7.70 -2.78
CA ASP A 106 -2.67 7.35 -1.60
C ASP A 106 -3.38 7.66 -0.28
N ASN A 107 -4.70 7.84 -0.34
CA ASN A 107 -5.54 8.30 0.77
C ASN A 107 -5.29 9.75 1.23
N THR A 108 -4.38 10.49 0.61
CA THR A 108 -4.20 11.93 0.86
C THR A 108 -4.81 12.77 -0.26
N THR A 109 -4.60 12.34 -1.50
CA THR A 109 -5.18 12.94 -2.72
C THR A 109 -5.02 11.98 -3.90
N ARG A 110 -5.47 12.43 -5.08
CA ARG A 110 -5.33 11.69 -6.33
C ARG A 110 -4.40 12.40 -7.30
N MET A 111 -3.64 11.61 -8.04
CA MET A 111 -2.72 12.11 -9.06
C MET A 111 -2.87 11.31 -10.36
N GLU A 112 -2.77 12.01 -11.49
CA GLU A 112 -2.77 11.38 -12.81
C GLU A 112 -1.35 10.93 -13.18
N ALA A 113 -1.20 9.65 -13.48
CA ALA A 113 -0.01 9.07 -14.09
C ALA A 113 -0.27 8.80 -15.57
N VAL A 114 0.52 9.42 -16.45
CA VAL A 114 0.32 9.38 -17.90
C VAL A 114 1.30 8.41 -18.52
N PHE A 115 0.76 7.47 -19.27
CA PHE A 115 1.51 6.42 -19.95
C PHE A 115 1.55 6.64 -21.45
N PHE A 116 2.72 6.42 -22.03
CA PHE A 116 2.84 6.09 -23.44
C PHE A 116 2.45 4.63 -23.66
N SER A 117 1.91 4.33 -24.84
CA SER A 117 1.38 2.99 -25.15
C SER A 117 2.39 1.86 -24.91
N GLU A 118 3.67 2.10 -25.19
CA GLU A 118 4.75 1.12 -25.02
C GLU A 118 4.97 0.77 -23.56
N VAL A 119 5.12 1.78 -22.69
CA VAL A 119 5.31 1.61 -21.24
C VAL A 119 4.07 0.94 -20.62
N PHE A 120 2.87 1.34 -21.06
CA PHE A 120 1.64 0.71 -20.58
C PHE A 120 1.58 -0.79 -20.93
N GLN A 121 1.94 -1.16 -22.15
CA GLN A 121 1.93 -2.57 -22.57
C GLN A 121 2.94 -3.41 -21.80
N LEU A 122 4.13 -2.85 -21.52
CA LEU A 122 5.17 -3.52 -20.74
C LEU A 122 4.70 -3.87 -19.33
N HIS A 123 3.95 -2.96 -18.69
CA HIS A 123 3.51 -3.11 -17.29
C HIS A 123 2.02 -3.48 -17.15
N LYS A 124 1.36 -3.92 -18.22
CA LYS A 124 -0.09 -4.17 -18.26
C LYS A 124 -0.60 -5.07 -17.12
N GLU A 125 0.19 -6.06 -16.71
CA GLU A 125 -0.21 -7.00 -15.65
C GLU A 125 -0.29 -6.35 -14.28
N LEU A 126 0.50 -5.31 -14.01
CA LEU A 126 0.48 -4.52 -12.78
C LEU A 126 -0.60 -3.44 -12.81
N LEU A 127 -1.04 -3.00 -14.00
CA LEU A 127 -1.94 -1.87 -14.18
C LEU A 127 -3.41 -2.35 -14.19
N LYS A 128 -3.88 -2.75 -13.02
CA LYS A 128 -5.28 -3.15 -12.77
C LYS A 128 -5.85 -2.31 -11.63
N LYS A 129 -7.16 -2.06 -11.65
CA LYS A 129 -7.83 -1.37 -10.52
C LYS A 129 -7.54 -2.10 -9.21
N ASP A 130 -7.39 -1.34 -8.16
CA ASP A 130 -7.12 -1.79 -6.80
C ASP A 130 -5.72 -2.39 -6.56
N GLN A 131 -4.86 -2.40 -7.56
CA GLN A 131 -3.45 -2.71 -7.36
C GLN A 131 -2.73 -1.50 -6.76
N ILE A 132 -1.81 -1.76 -5.84
CA ILE A 132 -0.93 -0.73 -5.27
C ILE A 132 0.40 -0.82 -5.99
N VAL A 133 0.80 0.30 -6.58
CA VAL A 133 2.00 0.37 -7.43
C VAL A 133 2.90 1.53 -7.01
N VAL A 134 4.16 1.38 -7.35
CA VAL A 134 5.17 2.44 -7.33
C VAL A 134 5.44 2.84 -8.77
N ILE A 135 5.39 4.12 -9.04
CA ILE A 135 5.62 4.71 -10.35
C ILE A 135 6.86 5.59 -10.29
N GLU A 136 7.80 5.30 -11.16
CA GLU A 136 8.97 6.12 -11.43
C GLU A 136 8.75 6.86 -12.74
N GLY A 137 9.05 8.14 -12.76
CA GLY A 137 8.82 8.94 -13.96
C GLY A 137 9.23 10.39 -13.79
N LYS A 138 8.65 11.24 -14.62
CA LYS A 138 8.96 12.66 -14.65
C LYS A 138 7.74 13.48 -14.27
N LEU A 139 7.91 14.30 -13.24
CA LEU A 139 6.87 15.21 -12.77
C LEU A 139 6.68 16.34 -13.79
N ARG A 140 5.43 16.58 -14.16
CA ARG A 140 5.03 17.62 -15.10
C ARG A 140 3.82 18.37 -14.57
N PHE A 141 3.81 19.67 -14.73
CA PHE A 141 2.61 20.48 -14.49
C PHE A 141 1.77 20.57 -15.76
N ASP A 142 0.50 20.23 -15.69
CA ASP A 142 -0.45 20.36 -16.78
C ASP A 142 -1.22 21.68 -16.65
N ASP A 143 -0.93 22.63 -17.51
CA ASP A 143 -1.56 23.95 -17.48
C ASP A 143 -3.09 23.89 -17.72
N PHE A 144 -3.55 22.87 -18.42
CA PHE A 144 -4.99 22.75 -18.73
C PHE A 144 -5.82 22.33 -17.51
N SER A 145 -5.34 21.29 -16.80
CA SER A 145 -5.99 20.84 -15.57
C SER A 145 -5.51 21.61 -14.33
N SER A 146 -4.49 22.47 -14.48
CA SER A 146 -3.82 23.17 -13.38
C SER A 146 -3.38 22.22 -12.27
N SER A 147 -2.85 21.07 -12.64
CA SER A 147 -2.45 20.02 -11.70
C SER A 147 -1.14 19.35 -12.08
N TRP A 148 -0.46 18.79 -11.07
CA TRP A 148 0.70 17.96 -11.28
C TRP A 148 0.28 16.57 -11.79
N GLN A 149 1.05 16.05 -12.73
CA GLN A 149 0.93 14.68 -13.26
C GLN A 149 2.31 14.07 -13.46
N VAL A 150 2.38 12.76 -13.49
CA VAL A 150 3.62 12.02 -13.71
C VAL A 150 3.60 11.41 -15.10
N ASN A 151 4.60 11.72 -15.94
CA ASN A 151 4.88 10.96 -17.15
C ASN A 151 5.67 9.72 -16.74
N VAL A 152 5.12 8.54 -16.99
CA VAL A 152 5.63 7.28 -16.43
C VAL A 152 6.77 6.73 -17.29
N ASP A 153 7.87 6.39 -16.63
CA ASP A 153 8.99 5.68 -17.21
C ASP A 153 8.99 4.19 -16.78
N ASN A 154 8.64 3.90 -15.52
CA ASN A 154 8.63 2.53 -14.97
C ASN A 154 7.52 2.33 -13.93
N VAL A 155 7.08 1.08 -13.75
CA VAL A 155 6.10 0.67 -12.74
C VAL A 155 6.57 -0.60 -12.04
N THR A 156 6.49 -0.61 -10.72
CA THR A 156 6.81 -1.76 -9.89
C THR A 156 5.66 -2.02 -8.92
N ASN A 157 5.41 -3.27 -8.56
CA ASN A 157 4.52 -3.60 -7.46
C ASN A 157 5.12 -3.06 -6.15
N ILE A 158 4.28 -2.58 -5.22
CA ILE A 158 4.78 -1.99 -3.97
C ILE A 158 5.51 -3.01 -3.10
N GLU A 159 5.03 -4.23 -3.03
CA GLU A 159 5.67 -5.31 -2.26
C GLU A 159 7.06 -5.64 -2.82
N ASP A 160 7.18 -5.73 -4.14
CA ASP A 160 8.47 -5.95 -4.81
C ASP A 160 9.43 -4.80 -4.56
N MET A 161 8.95 -3.54 -4.58
CA MET A 161 9.76 -2.37 -4.25
C MET A 161 10.25 -2.40 -2.82
N ILE A 162 9.38 -2.74 -1.86
CA ILE A 162 9.76 -2.89 -0.45
C ILE A 162 10.87 -3.93 -0.32
N VAL A 163 10.69 -5.11 -0.91
CA VAL A 163 11.70 -6.18 -0.87
C VAL A 163 13.03 -5.74 -1.48
N GLN A 164 13.01 -5.05 -2.62
CA GLN A 164 14.21 -4.56 -3.29
C GLN A 164 14.96 -3.48 -2.50
N ARG A 165 14.22 -2.65 -1.75
CA ARG A 165 14.76 -1.51 -0.99
C ARG A 165 15.03 -1.82 0.47
N ALA A 166 14.45 -2.89 1.01
CA ALA A 166 14.63 -3.29 2.40
C ALA A 166 16.10 -3.60 2.69
N LYS A 167 16.66 -2.93 3.69
CA LYS A 167 18.01 -3.15 4.19
C LYS A 167 18.01 -3.96 5.47
N ILE A 168 16.94 -3.87 6.23
CA ILE A 168 16.79 -4.52 7.52
C ILE A 168 15.33 -4.90 7.76
N LEU A 169 15.10 -6.11 8.20
CA LEU A 169 13.84 -6.60 8.73
C LEU A 169 13.86 -6.50 10.25
N ILE A 170 12.97 -5.71 10.83
CA ILE A 170 12.85 -5.57 12.28
C ILE A 170 11.61 -6.34 12.74
N ILE A 171 11.81 -7.36 13.56
CA ILE A 171 10.73 -8.12 14.19
C ILE A 171 10.49 -7.56 15.59
N GLU A 172 9.32 -6.94 15.81
CA GLU A 172 8.98 -6.41 17.12
C GLU A 172 8.25 -7.42 17.98
N LEU A 173 8.82 -7.75 19.13
CA LEU A 173 8.23 -8.60 20.16
C LEU A 173 7.80 -7.73 21.34
N LYS A 174 6.54 -7.32 21.35
CA LYS A 174 5.93 -6.52 22.44
C LYS A 174 5.27 -7.44 23.45
N ASN A 175 5.57 -7.26 24.74
CA ASN A 175 4.98 -8.03 25.84
C ASN A 175 5.11 -9.56 25.66
N ALA A 176 6.17 -10.00 25.01
CA ALA A 176 6.46 -11.40 24.85
C ALA A 176 6.64 -12.02 26.25
N GLN A 177 5.54 -12.46 26.82
CA GLN A 177 5.59 -13.45 27.88
C GLN A 177 6.29 -14.66 27.26
N GLU A 178 7.20 -15.25 28.00
CA GLU A 178 8.13 -16.36 27.72
C GLU A 178 7.65 -17.49 26.79
N ASP A 179 6.92 -17.13 25.71
CA ASP A 179 6.40 -18.12 24.78
C ASP A 179 7.51 -18.55 23.80
N LYS A 180 8.25 -19.57 24.25
CA LYS A 180 9.28 -20.24 23.45
C LYS A 180 8.74 -20.71 22.08
N SER A 181 7.41 -20.85 21.94
CA SER A 181 6.78 -21.25 20.69
C SER A 181 6.90 -20.19 19.62
N VAL A 182 6.77 -18.90 19.97
CA VAL A 182 6.91 -17.77 19.04
C VAL A 182 8.33 -17.68 18.49
N LEU A 183 9.32 -17.74 19.38
CA LEU A 183 10.73 -17.73 18.97
C LEU A 183 11.08 -18.93 18.08
N SER A 184 10.50 -20.10 18.38
CA SER A 184 10.71 -21.31 17.57
C SER A 184 10.09 -21.16 16.18
N LYS A 185 8.90 -20.54 16.07
CA LYS A 185 8.24 -20.24 14.79
C LYS A 185 9.06 -19.23 13.98
N ILE A 186 9.49 -18.12 14.58
CA ILE A 186 10.35 -17.13 13.93
C ILE A 186 11.61 -17.81 13.37
N LYS A 187 12.30 -18.58 14.21
CA LYS A 187 13.50 -19.33 13.81
C LYS A 187 13.23 -20.28 12.66
N GLN A 188 12.12 -21.00 12.69
CA GLN A 188 11.73 -21.92 11.62
C GLN A 188 11.44 -21.17 10.31
N THR A 189 10.68 -20.09 10.38
CA THR A 189 10.34 -19.26 9.22
C THR A 189 11.60 -18.69 8.57
N LEU A 190 12.47 -18.05 9.35
CA LEU A 190 13.72 -17.50 8.85
C LEU A 190 14.64 -18.57 8.22
N LYS A 191 14.70 -19.76 8.79
CA LYS A 191 15.51 -20.86 8.23
C LYS A 191 14.92 -21.50 6.97
N SER A 192 13.60 -21.45 6.81
CA SER A 192 12.94 -22.01 5.63
C SER A 192 12.91 -21.06 4.45
N SER A 193 13.24 -19.78 4.66
CA SER A 193 13.31 -18.75 3.61
C SER A 193 14.67 -18.82 2.89
N ASP A 194 14.67 -18.48 1.60
CA ASP A 194 15.91 -18.32 0.86
C ASP A 194 16.75 -17.17 1.44
N LYS A 195 18.06 -17.35 1.43
CA LYS A 195 18.98 -16.34 1.97
C LYS A 195 18.94 -15.07 1.12
N GLY A 196 18.47 -13.97 1.74
CA GLY A 196 18.40 -12.65 1.14
C GLY A 196 19.61 -11.77 1.48
N GLN A 197 19.52 -10.49 1.10
CA GLN A 197 20.51 -9.45 1.44
C GLN A 197 20.06 -8.58 2.61
N CYS A 198 18.85 -8.81 3.13
CA CYS A 198 18.26 -8.01 4.19
C CYS A 198 18.78 -8.48 5.56
N LEU A 199 19.32 -7.55 6.36
CA LEU A 199 19.69 -7.83 7.74
C LEU A 199 18.44 -8.08 8.56
N VAL A 200 18.53 -8.96 9.56
CA VAL A 200 17.41 -9.27 10.45
C VAL A 200 17.74 -8.83 11.88
N ALA A 201 16.83 -8.07 12.48
CA ALA A 201 16.93 -7.67 13.89
C ALA A 201 15.63 -7.98 14.64
N ILE A 202 15.76 -8.29 15.92
CA ILE A 202 14.62 -8.47 16.82
C ILE A 202 14.67 -7.38 17.87
N ASN A 203 13.61 -6.56 17.92
CA ASN A 203 13.38 -5.62 19.00
C ASN A 203 12.48 -6.29 20.04
N TYR A 204 12.97 -6.43 21.23
CA TYR A 204 12.23 -6.99 22.36
C TYR A 204 11.86 -5.87 23.33
N SER A 205 10.60 -5.85 23.77
CA SER A 205 10.15 -4.96 24.83
C SER A 205 9.17 -5.68 25.78
N SER A 206 9.42 -5.52 27.08
CA SER A 206 8.54 -5.98 28.17
C SER A 206 8.40 -4.88 29.21
N ALA A 207 7.59 -5.11 30.25
CA ALA A 207 7.43 -4.18 31.36
C ALA A 207 8.75 -3.91 32.13
N SER A 208 9.71 -4.83 32.08
CA SER A 208 10.95 -4.79 32.87
C SER A 208 12.23 -4.61 32.06
N ALA A 209 12.19 -4.85 30.76
CA ALA A 209 13.38 -4.80 29.91
C ALA A 209 13.03 -4.51 28.45
N SER A 210 13.94 -3.87 27.76
CA SER A 210 13.89 -3.70 26.31
C SER A 210 15.29 -3.86 25.73
N GLY A 211 15.39 -4.34 24.52
CA GLY A 211 16.65 -4.52 23.83
C GLY A 211 16.48 -4.87 22.37
N ARG A 212 17.58 -4.79 21.62
CA ARG A 212 17.67 -5.20 20.23
C ARG A 212 18.73 -6.29 20.09
N VAL A 213 18.41 -7.28 19.32
CA VAL A 213 19.32 -8.37 18.94
C VAL A 213 19.41 -8.37 17.42
N ASP A 214 20.58 -8.06 16.87
CA ASP A 214 20.85 -8.22 15.46
C ASP A 214 21.24 -9.68 15.20
N LEU A 215 20.50 -10.33 14.31
CA LEU A 215 20.81 -11.67 13.86
C LEU A 215 21.92 -11.56 12.82
N GLY A 216 23.02 -12.32 12.99
CA GLY A 216 24.16 -12.25 12.07
C GLY A 216 23.84 -12.76 10.66
N ASP A 217 24.85 -12.80 9.79
CA ASP A 217 24.77 -13.17 8.36
C ASP A 217 24.31 -14.62 8.08
N GLU A 218 24.00 -15.38 9.10
CA GLU A 218 23.53 -16.76 8.99
C GLU A 218 22.00 -16.90 8.77
N TRP A 219 21.29 -15.76 8.77
CA TRP A 219 19.82 -15.73 8.74
C TRP A 219 19.29 -15.05 7.49
#